data_bd84771606b977f8922f181eb2210fe0
#
_entry.id   bd84771606b977f8922f181eb2210fe0
#
_cell.length_a   1.000
_cell.length_b   1.000
_cell.length_c   1.000
_cell.angle_alpha   90.00
_cell.angle_beta   90.00
_cell.angle_gamma   90.00
#
_symmetry.space_group_name_H-M   'P 1'
#
loop_
_entity.id
_entity.type
_entity.pdbx_description
1 polymer ?
#
loop_
_entity_poly.entity_id
_entity_poly.type
_entity_poly.pdbx_seq_one_letter_code
_entity_poly.pdbx_strand_id
1 'polypeptide(L)'
;MPVNKTPASKVLDRVLVLEMVRVTEAAAIAASRLIGRGDEKAADHAAVEAMRKAFDELYMDGTVVIGEGERDEAPMLFIGEKVGGAPGTGPKIDIALDPLEGT
;
A
#
# COMPACT_ATOMS: atom_id res chain seq x y z
N MET A 1 12.55 34.47 -12.59
CA MET A 1 12.04 33.14 -12.54
C MET A 1 12.07 32.56 -11.14
N PRO A 2 11.00 32.38 -10.56
CA PRO A 2 10.96 31.97 -9.17
C PRO A 2 10.95 30.46 -9.01
N VAL A 3 11.72 29.78 -9.76
CA VAL A 3 11.70 28.32 -9.74
C VAL A 3 12.48 27.69 -8.61
N ASN A 4 12.95 28.50 -7.70
CA ASN A 4 13.72 27.97 -6.57
C ASN A 4 12.85 27.27 -5.51
N LYS A 5 11.55 27.52 -5.56
CA LYS A 5 10.66 26.88 -4.61
C LYS A 5 10.33 25.47 -5.08
N THR A 6 10.48 24.55 -4.17
CA THR A 6 10.01 23.18 -4.42
C THR A 6 8.50 23.22 -4.54
N PRO A 7 7.91 22.72 -5.62
CA PRO A 7 6.45 22.66 -5.75
C PRO A 7 5.84 21.85 -4.60
N ALA A 8 4.65 22.24 -4.18
CA ALA A 8 3.93 21.51 -3.12
C ALA A 8 3.79 20.03 -3.44
N SER A 9 3.60 19.67 -4.71
CA SER A 9 3.51 18.29 -5.14
C SER A 9 4.79 17.49 -4.81
N LYS A 10 5.96 18.11 -4.95
CA LYS A 10 7.22 17.43 -4.62
C LYS A 10 7.41 17.26 -3.13
N VAL A 11 6.93 18.20 -2.34
CA VAL A 11 6.95 18.07 -0.88
C VAL A 11 6.05 16.91 -0.46
N LEU A 12 4.85 16.82 -1.02
CA LEU A 12 3.93 15.72 -0.76
C LEU A 12 4.52 14.39 -1.19
N ASP A 13 5.22 14.36 -2.33
CA ASP A 13 5.87 13.14 -2.81
C ASP A 13 6.91 12.64 -1.81
N ARG A 14 7.69 13.53 -1.24
CA ARG A 14 8.70 13.16 -0.23
C ARG A 14 8.07 12.61 1.04
N VAL A 15 7.01 13.26 1.50
CA VAL A 15 6.28 12.81 2.67
C VAL A 15 5.67 11.45 2.39
N LEU A 16 5.08 11.27 1.21
CA LEU A 16 4.43 10.03 0.84
C LEU A 16 5.42 8.88 0.73
N VAL A 17 6.63 9.12 0.22
CA VAL A 17 7.68 8.10 0.18
C VAL A 17 8.00 7.58 1.59
N LEU A 18 8.12 8.48 2.56
CA LEU A 18 8.36 8.10 3.96
C LEU A 18 7.16 7.38 4.56
N GLU A 19 5.95 7.82 4.22
CA GLU A 19 4.75 7.19 4.74
C GLU A 19 4.53 5.80 4.15
N MET A 20 4.97 5.56 2.93
CA MET A 20 4.88 4.22 2.32
C MET A 20 5.67 3.17 3.09
N VAL A 21 6.73 3.56 3.77
CA VAL A 21 7.49 2.64 4.62
C VAL A 21 6.59 2.05 5.71
N ARG A 22 5.66 2.82 6.23
CA ARG A 22 4.71 2.34 7.24
C ARG A 22 3.81 1.24 6.72
N VAL A 23 3.48 1.29 5.44
CA VAL A 23 2.65 0.27 4.80
C VAL A 23 3.41 -1.05 4.74
N THR A 24 4.66 -1.03 4.28
CA THR A 24 5.47 -2.25 4.21
C THR A 24 5.81 -2.77 5.60
N GLU A 25 6.06 -1.90 6.55
CA GLU A 25 6.28 -2.28 7.95
C GLU A 25 5.05 -2.97 8.54
N ALA A 26 3.86 -2.42 8.31
CA ALA A 26 2.62 -3.00 8.81
C ALA A 26 2.43 -4.43 8.29
N ALA A 27 2.66 -4.63 7.00
CA ALA A 27 2.58 -5.96 6.39
C ALA A 27 3.61 -6.91 7.00
N ALA A 28 4.85 -6.46 7.14
CA ALA A 28 5.94 -7.27 7.69
C ALA A 28 5.68 -7.66 9.15
N ILE A 29 5.21 -6.72 9.95
CA ILE A 29 4.90 -6.99 11.35
C ILE A 29 3.77 -8.01 11.46
N ALA A 30 2.71 -7.85 10.69
CA ALA A 30 1.58 -8.77 10.72
C ALA A 30 2.00 -10.19 10.30
N ALA A 31 2.78 -10.30 9.23
CA ALA A 31 3.25 -11.60 8.74
C ALA A 31 4.26 -12.23 9.70
N SER A 32 5.06 -11.43 10.41
CA SER A 32 6.10 -11.94 11.31
C SER A 32 5.55 -12.82 12.42
N ARG A 33 4.33 -12.59 12.82
CA ARG A 33 3.66 -13.38 13.88
C ARG A 33 3.38 -14.81 13.44
N LEU A 34 3.47 -15.08 12.15
CA LEU A 34 3.18 -16.38 11.56
C LEU A 34 4.44 -17.07 11.01
N ILE A 35 5.61 -16.54 11.34
CA ILE A 35 6.89 -17.13 10.93
C ILE A 35 7.00 -18.54 11.50
N GLY A 36 7.41 -19.48 10.65
CA GLY A 36 7.68 -20.85 11.07
C GLY A 36 6.45 -21.72 11.30
N ARG A 37 5.27 -21.24 10.98
CA ARG A 37 4.04 -22.01 11.20
C ARG A 37 3.62 -22.85 10.01
N GLY A 38 4.28 -22.68 8.88
CA GLY A 38 3.99 -23.47 7.69
C GLY A 38 2.65 -23.15 7.03
N ASP A 39 2.06 -22.01 7.35
CA ASP A 39 0.78 -21.58 6.79
C ASP A 39 0.96 -20.28 6.03
N GLU A 40 1.39 -20.39 4.78
CA GLU A 40 1.66 -19.21 3.96
C GLU A 40 0.38 -18.43 3.62
N LYS A 41 -0.77 -19.11 3.52
CA LYS A 41 -2.03 -18.42 3.22
C LYS A 41 -2.44 -17.54 4.37
N ALA A 42 -2.29 -18.01 5.60
CA ALA A 42 -2.58 -17.19 6.78
C ALA A 42 -1.62 -16.02 6.88
N ALA A 43 -0.33 -16.23 6.59
CA ALA A 43 0.66 -15.16 6.60
C ALA A 43 0.37 -14.12 5.53
N ASP A 44 0.04 -14.55 4.32
CA ASP A 44 -0.33 -13.65 3.23
C ASP A 44 -1.57 -12.85 3.59
N HIS A 45 -2.61 -13.50 4.10
CA HIS A 45 -3.85 -12.83 4.50
C HIS A 45 -3.59 -11.76 5.58
N ALA A 46 -2.77 -12.07 6.57
CA ALA A 46 -2.42 -11.12 7.62
C ALA A 46 -1.69 -9.91 7.04
N ALA A 47 -0.75 -10.14 6.13
CA ALA A 47 -0.01 -9.07 5.47
C ALA A 47 -0.92 -8.20 4.61
N VAL A 48 -1.81 -8.82 3.82
CA VAL A 48 -2.78 -8.13 2.96
C VAL A 48 -3.67 -7.23 3.78
N GLU A 49 -4.23 -7.74 4.86
CA GLU A 49 -5.15 -6.99 5.71
C GLU A 49 -4.45 -5.79 6.36
N ALA A 50 -3.25 -6.01 6.90
CA ALA A 50 -2.48 -4.94 7.52
C ALA A 50 -2.07 -3.86 6.51
N MET A 51 -1.64 -4.27 5.33
CA MET A 51 -1.25 -3.36 4.26
C MET A 51 -2.44 -2.52 3.81
N ARG A 52 -3.59 -3.14 3.62
CA ARG A 52 -4.81 -2.46 3.18
C ARG A 52 -5.22 -1.38 4.18
N LYS A 53 -5.19 -1.68 5.45
CA LYS A 53 -5.50 -0.70 6.51
C LYS A 53 -4.51 0.44 6.54
N ALA A 54 -3.22 0.13 6.39
CA ALA A 54 -2.17 1.15 6.43
C ALA A 54 -2.32 2.14 5.28
N PHE A 55 -2.69 1.69 4.09
CA PHE A 55 -2.95 2.58 2.96
C PHE A 55 -4.02 3.62 3.28
N ASP A 56 -5.05 3.25 4.03
CA ASP A 56 -6.16 4.16 4.33
C ASP A 56 -5.75 5.34 5.21
N GLU A 57 -4.61 5.25 5.87
CA GLU A 57 -4.08 6.33 6.70
C GLU A 57 -3.25 7.33 5.89
N LEU A 58 -2.94 7.03 4.65
CA LEU A 58 -2.10 7.88 3.81
C LEU A 58 -2.94 8.92 3.06
N TYR A 59 -2.42 10.13 2.96
CA TYR A 59 -3.04 11.19 2.19
C TYR A 59 -2.77 10.97 0.70
N MET A 60 -3.59 10.16 0.09
CA MET A 60 -3.47 9.84 -1.33
C MET A 60 -4.78 9.31 -1.89
N ASP A 61 -4.91 9.39 -3.20
CA ASP A 61 -5.93 8.72 -3.99
C ASP A 61 -5.23 7.63 -4.80
N GLY A 62 -5.13 6.45 -4.22
CA GLY A 62 -4.35 5.36 -4.79
C GLY A 62 -5.19 4.38 -5.59
N THR A 63 -4.56 3.75 -6.56
CA THR A 63 -5.15 2.67 -7.34
C THR A 63 -4.15 1.53 -7.44
N VAL A 64 -4.57 0.34 -7.08
CA VAL A 64 -3.75 -0.85 -7.22
C VAL A 64 -3.71 -1.25 -8.70
N VAL A 65 -2.55 -1.17 -9.32
CA VAL A 65 -2.37 -1.56 -10.73
C VAL A 65 -1.73 -2.93 -10.87
N ILE A 66 -0.91 -3.33 -9.90
CA ILE A 66 -0.40 -4.69 -9.75
C ILE A 66 -0.62 -5.06 -8.29
N GLY A 67 -1.32 -6.16 -8.04
CA GLY A 67 -1.70 -6.54 -6.69
C GLY A 67 -1.90 -8.05 -6.54
N GLU A 68 -2.85 -8.42 -5.69
CA GLU A 68 -3.11 -9.82 -5.30
C GLU A 68 -3.90 -10.62 -6.33
N GLY A 69 -4.20 -10.04 -7.47
CA GLY A 69 -4.95 -10.70 -8.53
C GLY A 69 -6.16 -9.90 -8.96
N GLU A 70 -7.01 -10.52 -9.74
CA GLU A 70 -8.22 -9.90 -10.22
C GLU A 70 -9.24 -9.77 -9.09
N ARG A 71 -10.22 -8.89 -9.29
CA ARG A 71 -11.22 -8.58 -8.27
C ARG A 71 -11.98 -9.81 -7.76
N ASP A 72 -12.26 -10.77 -8.62
CA ASP A 72 -12.99 -11.97 -8.27
C ASP A 72 -12.12 -13.02 -7.57
N GLU A 73 -10.79 -12.85 -7.60
CA GLU A 73 -9.83 -13.76 -6.99
C GLU A 73 -9.34 -13.29 -5.63
N ALA A 74 -9.37 -11.98 -5.38
CA ALA A 74 -8.80 -11.39 -4.18
C ALA A 74 -9.80 -10.43 -3.54
N PRO A 75 -10.09 -10.60 -2.24
CA PRO A 75 -11.03 -9.71 -1.55
C PRO A 75 -10.45 -8.32 -1.26
N MET A 76 -9.14 -8.21 -1.21
CA MET A 76 -8.42 -6.96 -0.94
C MET A 76 -7.18 -6.86 -1.79
N LEU A 77 -6.75 -5.64 -2.08
CA LEU A 77 -5.56 -5.32 -2.87
C LEU A 77 -5.60 -5.95 -4.26
N PHE A 78 -6.83 -6.07 -4.80
CA PHE A 78 -7.03 -6.56 -6.15
C PHE A 78 -6.71 -5.47 -7.18
N ILE A 79 -6.45 -5.88 -8.40
CA ILE A 79 -6.17 -4.95 -9.49
C ILE A 79 -7.37 -4.04 -9.71
N GLY A 80 -7.13 -2.74 -9.65
CA GLY A 80 -8.18 -1.71 -9.79
C GLY A 80 -8.75 -1.22 -8.47
N GLU A 81 -8.41 -1.84 -7.34
CA GLU A 81 -8.92 -1.38 -6.06
C GLU A 81 -8.41 0.02 -5.73
N LYS A 82 -9.30 0.85 -5.20
CA LYS A 82 -8.96 2.18 -4.72
C LYS A 82 -8.53 2.09 -3.27
N VAL A 83 -7.39 2.66 -2.97
CA VAL A 83 -6.82 2.69 -1.61
C VAL A 83 -6.36 4.09 -1.27
N GLY A 84 -6.21 4.37 0.02
CA GLY A 84 -5.78 5.68 0.49
C GLY A 84 -6.89 6.42 1.20
N GLY A 85 -6.50 7.38 2.03
CA GLY A 85 -7.41 8.12 2.90
C GLY A 85 -8.03 9.37 2.28
N ALA A 86 -7.67 9.71 1.04
CA ALA A 86 -8.13 10.95 0.42
C ALA A 86 -8.62 10.73 -1.02
N PRO A 87 -9.64 9.86 -1.21
CA PRO A 87 -10.15 9.60 -2.56
C PRO A 87 -10.67 10.89 -3.19
N GLY A 88 -10.27 11.13 -4.43
CA GLY A 88 -10.70 12.30 -5.19
C GLY A 88 -9.99 13.61 -4.85
N THR A 89 -9.30 13.69 -3.72
CA THR A 89 -8.65 14.94 -3.27
C THR A 89 -7.15 14.82 -3.08
N GLY A 90 -6.66 13.67 -2.67
CA GLY A 90 -5.23 13.44 -2.50
C GLY A 90 -4.51 13.24 -3.82
N PRO A 91 -3.17 13.20 -3.79
CA PRO A 91 -2.40 12.92 -4.99
C PRO A 91 -2.75 11.55 -5.54
N LYS A 92 -2.87 11.46 -6.86
CA LYS A 92 -3.18 10.20 -7.54
C LYS A 92 -1.92 9.38 -7.65
N ILE A 93 -1.97 8.17 -7.13
CA ILE A 93 -0.82 7.26 -7.07
C ILE A 93 -1.23 5.90 -7.65
N ASP A 94 -0.44 5.40 -8.56
CA ASP A 94 -0.56 4.02 -9.02
C ASP A 94 0.36 3.15 -8.19
N ILE A 95 -0.16 2.01 -7.73
CA ILE A 95 0.53 1.17 -6.76
C ILE A 95 0.73 -0.23 -7.33
N ALA A 96 1.97 -0.69 -7.29
CA ALA A 96 2.31 -2.08 -7.54
C ALA A 96 2.78 -2.66 -6.20
N LEU A 97 2.21 -3.76 -5.78
CA LEU A 97 2.50 -4.32 -4.47
C LEU A 97 2.58 -5.83 -4.46
N ASP A 98 3.27 -6.33 -3.46
CA ASP A 98 3.26 -7.73 -3.06
C ASP A 98 3.33 -7.74 -1.53
N PRO A 99 2.25 -8.12 -0.83
CA PRO A 99 2.22 -8.07 0.63
C PRO A 99 3.14 -9.08 1.30
N LEU A 100 3.38 -10.21 0.66
CA LEU A 100 4.24 -11.27 1.20
C LEU A 100 5.08 -11.88 0.09
N GLU A 101 6.32 -11.42 0.00
CA GLU A 101 7.27 -11.91 -1.00
C GLU A 101 7.68 -13.36 -0.73
N GLY A 102 7.93 -14.10 -1.80
CA GLY A 102 8.46 -15.45 -1.69
C GLY A 102 7.44 -16.56 -1.41
N THR A 103 6.18 -16.25 -1.59
CA THR A 103 5.11 -17.24 -1.42
C THR A 103 4.92 -18.16 -2.62
#